data_6fdd899dd293faad09df0bb545c2a8d0
#
_entry.id   6fdd899dd293faad09df0bb545c2a8d0
#
_cell.length_a   1.000
_cell.length_b   1.000
_cell.length_c   1.000
_cell.angle_alpha   90.00
_cell.angle_beta   90.00
_cell.angle_gamma   90.00
#
_symmetry.space_group_name_H-M   'P 1'
#
loop_
_entity.id
_entity.type
_entity.pdbx_description
1 polymer ?
#
loop_
_entity_poly.entity_id
_entity_poly.type
_entity_poly.pdbx_seq_one_letter_code
_entity_poly.pdbx_strand_id
1 'polypeptide(L)'
;MPAISVVIPTLNEAKELPETLRRAKSLDGLIEIIVVDAGSNDSTQDIAREAGCMTVESEPSRGRQLRLGAELAKGEIVLLLHADTWLPENAAAIITETLAKPGVIAGAFYKRFRDRGALPGSRIRCWLLWKFANKFFGDQAIFVARTALEQVGGISNVPIMEEFDLCKYLGRHGKLSLAHASVLTSARKFREEGTLITYWRMAYCLTRYTLSASPQRSKEIYYPHKAQL
;
A
#
# COMPACT_ATOMS: atom_id res chain seq x y z
N MET A 1 16.66 12.79 10.51
CA MET A 1 15.75 12.28 9.48
C MET A 1 14.33 12.48 9.96
N PRO A 2 13.33 12.67 9.07
CA PRO A 2 11.94 12.78 9.48
C PRO A 2 11.45 11.47 10.12
N ALA A 3 10.54 11.61 11.07
CA ALA A 3 9.93 10.48 11.76
C ALA A 3 8.97 9.73 10.82
N ILE A 4 9.15 8.41 10.68
CA ILE A 4 8.36 7.55 9.77
C ILE A 4 7.52 6.59 10.60
N SER A 5 6.19 6.60 10.38
CA SER A 5 5.28 5.54 10.81
C SER A 5 4.97 4.62 9.63
N VAL A 6 5.08 3.31 9.83
CA VAL A 6 4.74 2.31 8.82
C VAL A 6 3.40 1.68 9.16
N VAL A 7 2.46 1.69 8.22
CA VAL A 7 1.13 1.08 8.36
C VAL A 7 1.04 -0.14 7.46
N ILE A 8 0.75 -1.30 8.04
CA ILE A 8 0.68 -2.59 7.35
C ILE A 8 -0.71 -3.21 7.55
N PRO A 9 -1.58 -3.24 6.52
CA PRO A 9 -2.82 -3.99 6.57
C PRO A 9 -2.54 -5.48 6.40
N THR A 10 -3.11 -6.33 7.26
CA THR A 10 -2.90 -7.78 7.24
C THR A 10 -4.22 -8.56 7.21
N LEU A 11 -4.21 -9.72 6.56
CA LEU A 11 -5.20 -10.79 6.66
C LEU A 11 -4.58 -12.11 6.19
N ASN A 12 -4.23 -12.99 7.13
CA ASN A 12 -3.57 -14.27 6.89
C ASN A 12 -2.24 -14.11 6.12
N GLU A 13 -1.32 -13.35 6.70
CA GLU A 13 -0.01 -13.01 6.11
C GLU A 13 1.18 -13.54 6.94
N ALA A 14 0.97 -14.56 7.79
CA ALA A 14 2.01 -15.13 8.65
C ALA A 14 3.28 -15.53 7.89
N LYS A 15 3.16 -15.95 6.64
CA LYS A 15 4.29 -16.35 5.80
C LYS A 15 5.14 -15.17 5.31
N GLU A 16 4.52 -14.06 4.96
CA GLU A 16 5.18 -12.94 4.29
C GLU A 16 5.59 -11.82 5.26
N LEU A 17 4.81 -11.64 6.32
CA LEU A 17 4.97 -10.57 7.29
C LEU A 17 6.34 -10.53 7.98
N PRO A 18 6.98 -11.65 8.40
CA PRO A 18 8.25 -11.61 9.10
C PRO A 18 9.36 -10.87 8.34
N GLU A 19 9.54 -11.16 7.06
CA GLU A 19 10.58 -10.51 6.24
C GLU A 19 10.23 -9.04 5.95
N THR A 20 8.95 -8.73 5.76
CA THR A 20 8.48 -7.35 5.60
C THR A 20 8.76 -6.53 6.86
N LEU A 21 8.48 -7.07 8.05
CA LEU A 21 8.79 -6.41 9.32
C LEU A 21 10.29 -6.25 9.54
N ARG A 22 11.10 -7.27 9.24
CA ARG A 22 12.55 -7.20 9.33
C ARG A 22 13.11 -6.03 8.52
N ARG A 23 12.63 -5.84 7.28
CA ARG A 23 13.04 -4.73 6.40
C ARG A 23 12.48 -3.39 6.83
N ALA A 24 11.24 -3.34 7.29
CA ALA A 24 10.66 -2.12 7.81
C ALA A 24 11.39 -1.62 9.06
N LYS A 25 11.82 -2.53 9.95
CA LYS A 25 12.60 -2.19 11.15
C LYS A 25 13.99 -1.63 10.86
N SER A 26 14.54 -1.85 9.67
CA SER A 26 15.83 -1.27 9.27
C SER A 26 15.71 0.13 8.66
N LEU A 27 14.51 0.73 8.64
CA LEU A 27 14.32 2.09 8.16
C LEU A 27 14.92 3.11 9.14
N ASP A 28 15.79 3.96 8.64
CA ASP A 28 16.26 5.13 9.39
C ASP A 28 15.08 6.09 9.66
N GLY A 29 14.97 6.59 10.90
CA GLY A 29 13.85 7.44 11.31
C GLY A 29 12.54 6.71 11.57
N LEU A 30 12.53 5.38 11.54
CA LEU A 30 11.36 4.61 11.98
C LEU A 30 11.05 4.89 13.45
N ILE A 31 9.80 5.27 13.75
CA ILE A 31 9.34 5.46 15.12
C ILE A 31 8.33 4.40 15.56
N GLU A 32 7.58 3.83 14.63
CA GLU A 32 6.58 2.79 14.91
C GLU A 32 6.19 2.01 13.66
N ILE A 33 5.75 0.77 13.88
CA ILE A 33 5.06 -0.04 12.88
C ILE A 33 3.67 -0.36 13.44
N ILE A 34 2.63 -0.05 12.68
CA ILE A 34 1.23 -0.27 13.02
C ILE A 34 0.71 -1.36 12.09
N VAL A 35 0.48 -2.54 12.63
CA VAL A 35 -0.15 -3.66 11.92
C VAL A 35 -1.65 -3.63 12.19
N VAL A 36 -2.44 -3.44 11.15
CA VAL A 36 -3.90 -3.44 11.26
C VAL A 36 -4.43 -4.73 10.66
N ASP A 37 -4.88 -5.62 11.53
CA ASP A 37 -5.29 -6.97 11.17
C ASP A 37 -6.80 -7.09 10.98
N ALA A 38 -7.22 -7.78 9.94
CA ALA A 38 -8.63 -7.94 9.57
C ALA A 38 -9.23 -9.29 10.02
N GLY A 39 -8.79 -9.78 11.19
CA GLY A 39 -9.27 -11.05 11.75
C GLY A 39 -8.54 -12.26 11.16
N SER A 40 -7.20 -12.24 11.15
CA SER A 40 -6.40 -13.39 10.73
C SER A 40 -6.63 -14.61 11.59
N ASN A 41 -6.70 -15.78 10.94
CA ASN A 41 -6.85 -17.09 11.61
C ASN A 41 -5.53 -17.88 11.68
N ASP A 42 -4.42 -17.26 11.25
CA ASP A 42 -3.07 -17.79 11.33
C ASP A 42 -2.23 -17.00 12.36
N SER A 43 -0.93 -17.25 12.44
CA SER A 43 -0.03 -16.59 13.39
C SER A 43 0.29 -15.12 13.07
N THR A 44 -0.43 -14.47 12.14
CA THR A 44 -0.12 -13.09 11.70
C THR A 44 -0.06 -12.11 12.86
N GLN A 45 -1.06 -12.12 13.74
CA GLN A 45 -1.13 -11.19 14.88
C GLN A 45 -0.01 -11.46 15.91
N ASP A 46 0.28 -12.73 16.19
CA ASP A 46 1.33 -13.09 17.15
C ASP A 46 2.71 -12.67 16.64
N ILE A 47 3.00 -12.92 15.36
CA ILE A 47 4.23 -12.44 14.68
C ILE A 47 4.37 -10.91 14.81
N ALA A 48 3.29 -10.16 14.60
CA ALA A 48 3.32 -8.71 14.74
C ALA A 48 3.60 -8.25 16.17
N ARG A 49 2.94 -8.87 17.17
CA ARG A 49 3.12 -8.56 18.61
C ARG A 49 4.53 -8.92 19.07
N GLU A 50 5.02 -10.11 18.74
CA GLU A 50 6.39 -10.55 19.05
C GLU A 50 7.44 -9.66 18.41
N ALA A 51 7.14 -9.12 17.25
CA ALA A 51 7.98 -8.13 16.60
C ALA A 51 7.91 -6.74 17.25
N GLY A 52 7.12 -6.52 18.31
CA GLY A 52 6.97 -5.23 19.00
C GLY A 52 6.19 -4.19 18.18
N CYS A 53 5.35 -4.62 17.24
CA CYS A 53 4.49 -3.73 16.48
C CYS A 53 3.24 -3.36 17.29
N MET A 54 2.72 -2.15 17.08
CA MET A 54 1.36 -1.83 17.49
C MET A 54 0.40 -2.67 16.64
N THR A 55 -0.36 -3.55 17.25
CA THR A 55 -1.31 -4.42 16.54
C THR A 55 -2.73 -4.01 16.88
N VAL A 56 -3.54 -3.71 15.87
CA VAL A 56 -4.93 -3.24 16.00
C VAL A 56 -5.82 -4.10 15.11
N GLU A 57 -7.01 -4.43 15.60
CA GLU A 57 -8.00 -5.17 14.81
C GLU A 57 -8.95 -4.24 14.06
N SER A 58 -9.36 -4.65 12.89
CA SER A 58 -10.38 -3.98 12.10
C SER A 58 -11.26 -4.98 11.35
N GLU A 59 -12.42 -4.52 10.88
CA GLU A 59 -13.19 -5.33 9.94
C GLU A 59 -12.48 -5.48 8.59
N PRO A 60 -12.74 -6.57 7.84
CA PRO A 60 -12.09 -6.87 6.57
C PRO A 60 -12.36 -5.83 5.46
N SER A 61 -11.53 -4.81 5.41
CA SER A 61 -11.49 -3.80 4.36
C SER A 61 -10.13 -3.12 4.35
N ARG A 62 -9.39 -3.22 3.25
CA ARG A 62 -8.06 -2.61 3.15
C ARG A 62 -8.09 -1.10 3.34
N GLY A 63 -9.08 -0.42 2.78
CA GLY A 63 -9.26 1.03 2.99
C GLY A 63 -9.49 1.38 4.47
N ARG A 64 -10.30 0.57 5.18
CA ARG A 64 -10.53 0.75 6.63
C ARG A 64 -9.27 0.49 7.44
N GLN A 65 -8.56 -0.59 7.14
CA GLN A 65 -7.30 -0.93 7.82
C GLN A 65 -6.26 0.18 7.64
N LEU A 66 -6.03 0.63 6.42
CA LEU A 66 -5.09 1.70 6.12
C LEU A 66 -5.52 3.03 6.75
N ARG A 67 -6.81 3.34 6.74
CA ARG A 67 -7.35 4.53 7.42
C ARG A 67 -7.08 4.50 8.91
N LEU A 68 -7.45 3.42 9.59
CA LEU A 68 -7.26 3.25 11.04
C LEU A 68 -5.78 3.36 11.42
N GLY A 69 -4.90 2.67 10.68
CA GLY A 69 -3.46 2.75 10.90
C GLY A 69 -2.89 4.15 10.66
N ALA A 70 -3.37 4.86 9.65
CA ALA A 70 -2.95 6.22 9.36
C ALA A 70 -3.43 7.25 10.41
N GLU A 71 -4.62 7.07 10.98
CA GLU A 71 -5.14 7.87 12.10
C GLU A 71 -4.34 7.69 13.40
N LEU A 72 -3.77 6.50 13.62
CA LEU A 72 -2.93 6.18 14.78
C LEU A 72 -1.46 6.62 14.60
N ALA A 73 -1.04 6.86 13.36
CA ALA A 73 0.34 7.18 13.01
C ALA A 73 0.80 8.54 13.57
N LYS A 74 1.97 8.55 14.22
CA LYS A 74 2.55 9.75 14.88
C LYS A 74 3.69 10.38 14.06
N GLY A 75 4.25 9.66 13.10
CA GLY A 75 5.36 10.09 12.26
C GLY A 75 4.99 11.27 11.36
N GLU A 76 6.00 12.04 10.99
CA GLU A 76 5.87 13.12 9.99
C GLU A 76 5.53 12.56 8.61
N ILE A 77 5.93 11.31 8.36
CA ILE A 77 5.67 10.57 7.13
C ILE A 77 4.91 9.28 7.49
N VAL A 78 3.80 9.03 6.80
CA VAL A 78 3.05 7.78 6.86
C VAL A 78 3.39 6.95 5.64
N LEU A 79 4.00 5.78 5.86
CA LEU A 79 4.33 4.80 4.82
C LEU A 79 3.31 3.67 4.82
N LEU A 80 2.52 3.55 3.77
CA LEU A 80 1.53 2.49 3.55
C LEU A 80 2.22 1.31 2.87
N LEU A 81 2.41 0.21 3.59
CA LEU A 81 3.20 -0.93 3.14
C LEU A 81 2.37 -2.21 3.17
N HIS A 82 2.33 -2.96 2.07
CA HIS A 82 1.69 -4.28 2.05
C HIS A 82 2.55 -5.32 2.79
N ALA A 83 1.89 -6.29 3.44
CA ALA A 83 2.55 -7.34 4.23
C ALA A 83 3.49 -8.24 3.42
N ASP A 84 3.37 -8.27 2.10
CA ASP A 84 4.19 -9.05 1.16
C ASP A 84 5.14 -8.19 0.30
N THR A 85 5.36 -6.94 0.70
CA THR A 85 6.15 -5.96 -0.07
C THR A 85 7.42 -5.57 0.71
N TRP A 86 8.57 -5.77 0.07
CA TRP A 86 9.89 -5.55 0.64
C TRP A 86 10.48 -4.21 0.21
N LEU A 87 10.83 -3.41 1.18
CA LEU A 87 11.49 -2.13 0.97
C LEU A 87 12.97 -2.32 0.55
N PRO A 88 13.54 -1.41 -0.27
CA PRO A 88 14.98 -1.35 -0.47
C PRO A 88 15.69 -0.85 0.81
N GLU A 89 16.95 -1.21 0.98
CA GLU A 89 17.74 -0.87 2.18
C GLU A 89 17.82 0.63 2.47
N ASN A 90 17.88 1.45 1.44
CA ASN A 90 17.95 2.91 1.54
C ASN A 90 16.58 3.61 1.40
N ALA A 91 15.48 2.91 1.72
CA ALA A 91 14.12 3.42 1.51
C ALA A 91 13.87 4.76 2.21
N ALA A 92 14.33 4.94 3.45
CA ALA A 92 14.14 6.18 4.21
C ALA A 92 14.80 7.39 3.53
N ALA A 93 16.02 7.24 3.05
CA ALA A 93 16.72 8.30 2.33
C ALA A 93 15.97 8.67 1.03
N ILE A 94 15.51 7.68 0.27
CA ILE A 94 14.76 7.87 -0.96
C ILE A 94 13.41 8.55 -0.71
N ILE A 95 12.68 8.17 0.33
CA ILE A 95 11.44 8.81 0.76
C ILE A 95 11.70 10.29 1.07
N THR A 96 12.71 10.58 1.90
CA THR A 96 13.08 11.94 2.31
C THR A 96 13.47 12.79 1.10
N GLU A 97 14.33 12.27 0.22
CA GLU A 97 14.75 12.96 -1.02
C GLU A 97 13.55 13.25 -1.95
N THR A 98 12.62 12.29 -2.04
CA THR A 98 11.45 12.44 -2.90
C THR A 98 10.52 13.54 -2.37
N LEU A 99 10.25 13.55 -1.07
CA LEU A 99 9.39 14.56 -0.44
C LEU A 99 10.07 15.95 -0.33
N ALA A 100 11.40 16.02 -0.38
CA ALA A 100 12.11 17.29 -0.41
C ALA A 100 11.99 18.06 -1.74
N LYS A 101 11.47 17.42 -2.80
CA LYS A 101 11.27 18.09 -4.10
C LYS A 101 10.15 19.13 -4.00
N PRO A 102 10.29 20.29 -4.68
CA PRO A 102 9.32 21.39 -4.56
C PRO A 102 7.88 21.00 -4.85
N GLY A 103 7.02 21.15 -3.84
CA GLY A 103 5.58 20.87 -3.92
C GLY A 103 5.20 19.40 -3.89
N VAL A 104 6.13 18.46 -3.67
CA VAL A 104 5.82 17.04 -3.50
C VAL A 104 5.36 16.78 -2.08
N ILE A 105 4.16 16.21 -1.96
CA ILE A 105 3.52 15.88 -0.67
C ILE A 105 3.33 14.39 -0.45
N ALA A 106 3.44 13.60 -1.52
CA ALA A 106 3.37 12.14 -1.47
C ALA A 106 4.14 11.51 -2.62
N GLY A 107 4.49 10.26 -2.44
CA GLY A 107 5.14 9.47 -3.48
C GLY A 107 4.93 7.98 -3.32
N ALA A 108 5.45 7.23 -4.28
CA ALA A 108 5.47 5.77 -4.24
C ALA A 108 6.73 5.26 -4.93
N PHE A 109 7.14 4.07 -4.57
CA PHE A 109 8.21 3.38 -5.27
C PHE A 109 7.72 2.80 -6.61
N TYR A 110 8.64 2.50 -7.50
CA TYR A 110 8.34 1.51 -8.54
C TYR A 110 8.15 0.15 -7.89
N LYS A 111 7.45 -0.78 -8.56
CA LYS A 111 7.38 -2.16 -8.11
C LYS A 111 8.03 -3.12 -9.09
N ARG A 112 8.64 -4.16 -8.55
CA ARG A 112 9.09 -5.35 -9.25
C ARG A 112 8.53 -6.57 -8.54
N PHE A 113 8.14 -7.57 -9.30
CA PHE A 113 7.74 -8.84 -8.70
C PHE A 113 9.00 -9.67 -8.43
N ARG A 114 9.11 -10.22 -7.22
CA ARG A 114 10.23 -11.10 -6.83
C ARG A 114 10.05 -12.52 -7.33
N ASP A 115 8.81 -12.91 -7.65
CA ASP A 115 8.42 -14.22 -8.10
C ASP A 115 7.95 -14.21 -9.56
N ARG A 116 7.94 -15.42 -10.19
CA ARG A 116 7.30 -15.60 -11.49
C ARG A 116 5.76 -15.56 -11.34
N GLY A 117 5.05 -15.25 -12.41
CA GLY A 117 3.58 -15.25 -12.49
C GLY A 117 2.99 -13.96 -13.03
N ALA A 118 3.56 -12.81 -12.70
CA ALA A 118 3.16 -11.53 -13.29
C ALA A 118 3.87 -11.26 -14.62
N LEU A 119 3.22 -10.51 -15.51
CA LEU A 119 3.83 -10.06 -16.77
C LEU A 119 5.01 -9.11 -16.51
N PRO A 120 6.07 -9.14 -17.34
CA PRO A 120 7.18 -8.21 -17.24
C PRO A 120 6.73 -6.75 -17.45
N GLY A 121 7.63 -5.78 -17.19
CA GLY A 121 7.34 -4.37 -17.43
C GLY A 121 6.53 -3.68 -16.34
N SER A 122 6.52 -4.21 -15.10
CA SER A 122 5.83 -3.59 -13.95
C SER A 122 6.26 -2.15 -13.72
N ARG A 123 7.54 -1.81 -13.88
CA ARG A 123 8.05 -0.44 -13.77
C ARG A 123 7.45 0.50 -14.80
N ILE A 124 7.32 0.04 -16.04
CA ILE A 124 6.70 0.83 -17.13
C ILE A 124 5.23 1.08 -16.81
N ARG A 125 4.50 0.06 -16.34
CA ARG A 125 3.09 0.23 -15.93
C ARG A 125 2.92 1.22 -14.76
N CYS A 126 3.81 1.19 -13.77
CA CYS A 126 3.83 2.18 -12.69
C CYS A 126 4.07 3.60 -13.24
N TRP A 127 5.03 3.75 -14.14
CA TRP A 127 5.34 5.04 -14.75
C TRP A 127 4.17 5.57 -15.59
N LEU A 128 3.55 4.73 -16.43
CA LEU A 128 2.39 5.11 -17.25
C LEU A 128 1.22 5.55 -16.37
N LEU A 129 0.90 4.78 -15.32
CA LEU A 129 -0.19 5.10 -14.41
C LEU A 129 0.06 6.44 -13.69
N TRP A 130 1.26 6.64 -13.18
CA TRP A 130 1.62 7.92 -12.56
C TRP A 130 1.61 9.07 -13.56
N LYS A 131 2.27 8.92 -14.72
CA LYS A 131 2.46 10.00 -15.69
C LYS A 131 1.14 10.48 -16.30
N PHE A 132 0.22 9.58 -16.62
CA PHE A 132 -1.01 9.90 -17.33
C PHE A 132 -2.25 9.99 -16.42
N ALA A 133 -2.28 9.26 -15.33
CA ALA A 133 -3.42 9.27 -14.42
C ALA A 133 -3.13 9.89 -13.05
N ASN A 134 -1.87 10.24 -12.75
CA ASN A 134 -1.42 10.72 -11.44
C ASN A 134 -1.84 9.79 -10.29
N LYS A 135 -1.66 8.47 -10.48
CA LYS A 135 -2.09 7.41 -9.56
C LYS A 135 -0.96 6.46 -9.23
N PHE A 136 -1.07 5.81 -8.10
CA PHE A 136 -0.22 4.70 -7.67
C PHE A 136 -1.06 3.45 -7.43
N PHE A 137 -0.44 2.27 -7.54
CA PHE A 137 -1.01 1.03 -7.02
C PHE A 137 -0.65 0.88 -5.53
N GLY A 138 -1.50 0.21 -4.76
CA GLY A 138 -1.28 0.02 -3.33
C GLY A 138 0.01 -0.74 -2.98
N ASP A 139 0.42 -1.68 -3.82
CA ASP A 139 1.65 -2.48 -3.67
C ASP A 139 2.96 -1.76 -4.08
N GLN A 140 2.91 -0.43 -4.25
CA GLN A 140 4.07 0.42 -4.53
C GLN A 140 4.68 1.08 -3.27
N ALA A 141 4.24 0.70 -2.07
CA ALA A 141 4.63 1.33 -0.81
C ALA A 141 4.49 2.86 -0.89
N ILE A 142 3.25 3.33 -0.80
CA ILE A 142 2.91 4.76 -0.90
C ILE A 142 3.34 5.46 0.39
N PHE A 143 4.04 6.57 0.28
CA PHE A 143 4.42 7.42 1.41
C PHE A 143 3.84 8.83 1.26
N VAL A 144 3.34 9.37 2.36
CA VAL A 144 2.61 10.64 2.39
C VAL A 144 3.10 11.49 3.56
N ALA A 145 3.30 12.78 3.36
CA ALA A 145 3.49 13.71 4.47
C ALA A 145 2.21 13.70 5.33
N ARG A 146 2.33 13.49 6.66
CA ARG A 146 1.18 13.38 7.56
C ARG A 146 0.26 14.59 7.48
N THR A 147 0.82 15.79 7.39
CA THR A 147 0.05 17.02 7.23
C THR A 147 -0.81 17.03 5.96
N ALA A 148 -0.30 16.49 4.84
CA ALA A 148 -1.06 16.37 3.61
C ALA A 148 -2.18 15.34 3.73
N LEU A 149 -1.93 14.24 4.45
CA LEU A 149 -2.94 13.22 4.71
C LEU A 149 -4.09 13.77 5.59
N GLU A 150 -3.76 14.56 6.61
CA GLU A 150 -4.73 15.26 7.46
C GLU A 150 -5.57 16.28 6.65
N GLN A 151 -4.93 17.04 5.77
CA GLN A 151 -5.61 18.03 4.91
C GLN A 151 -6.66 17.42 3.98
N VAL A 152 -6.45 16.18 3.52
CA VAL A 152 -7.43 15.48 2.65
C VAL A 152 -8.46 14.67 3.43
N GLY A 153 -8.43 14.70 4.77
CA GLY A 153 -9.36 13.96 5.63
C GLY A 153 -9.03 12.47 5.78
N GLY A 154 -7.76 12.10 5.55
CA GLY A 154 -7.27 10.73 5.69
C GLY A 154 -7.52 9.86 4.46
N ILE A 155 -7.53 8.55 4.66
CA ILE A 155 -7.75 7.54 3.62
C ILE A 155 -9.24 7.23 3.50
N SER A 156 -9.74 7.11 2.27
CA SER A 156 -11.15 6.77 2.02
C SER A 156 -11.50 5.38 2.55
N ASN A 157 -12.62 5.30 3.29
CA ASN A 157 -13.14 4.01 3.75
C ASN A 157 -13.94 3.32 2.63
N VAL A 158 -13.24 2.95 1.57
CA VAL A 158 -13.81 2.19 0.44
C VAL A 158 -13.26 0.77 0.42
N PRO A 159 -14.02 -0.20 -0.05
CA PRO A 159 -13.62 -1.61 -0.01
C PRO A 159 -12.47 -1.97 -0.97
N ILE A 160 -12.22 -1.14 -1.98
CA ILE A 160 -11.14 -1.30 -2.98
C ILE A 160 -10.86 0.06 -3.66
N MET A 161 -9.67 0.23 -4.22
CA MET A 161 -9.21 1.47 -4.89
C MET A 161 -9.06 2.68 -3.97
N GLU A 162 -8.88 2.46 -2.67
CA GLU A 162 -8.62 3.49 -1.66
C GLU A 162 -7.37 4.31 -2.00
N GLU A 163 -6.35 3.68 -2.59
CA GLU A 163 -5.13 4.36 -3.03
C GLU A 163 -5.39 5.32 -4.21
N PHE A 164 -6.38 5.01 -5.05
CA PHE A 164 -6.72 5.88 -6.17
C PHE A 164 -7.50 7.11 -5.73
N ASP A 165 -8.38 6.95 -4.74
CA ASP A 165 -9.04 8.08 -4.09
C ASP A 165 -8.03 8.95 -3.35
N LEU A 166 -7.11 8.32 -2.59
CA LEU A 166 -6.03 9.01 -1.91
C LEU A 166 -5.20 9.85 -2.90
N CYS A 167 -4.73 9.26 -4.00
CA CYS A 167 -4.00 9.99 -5.04
C CYS A 167 -4.82 11.13 -5.65
N LYS A 168 -6.13 10.93 -5.85
CA LYS A 168 -7.03 11.94 -6.40
C LYS A 168 -7.14 13.16 -5.47
N TYR A 169 -7.30 12.93 -4.16
CA TYR A 169 -7.42 14.03 -3.19
C TYR A 169 -6.08 14.71 -2.96
N LEU A 170 -5.00 13.96 -2.74
CA LEU A 170 -3.66 14.52 -2.57
C LEU A 170 -3.22 15.34 -3.80
N GLY A 171 -3.50 14.85 -5.01
CA GLY A 171 -3.14 15.55 -6.26
C GLY A 171 -3.81 16.92 -6.46
N ARG A 172 -4.81 17.28 -5.64
CA ARG A 172 -5.41 18.62 -5.60
C ARG A 172 -4.67 19.58 -4.68
N HIS A 173 -3.87 19.07 -3.76
CA HIS A 173 -3.16 19.83 -2.73
C HIS A 173 -1.66 19.92 -2.97
N GLY A 174 -1.11 19.04 -3.81
CA GLY A 174 0.31 19.05 -4.14
C GLY A 174 0.68 18.02 -5.20
N LYS A 175 1.97 17.88 -5.44
CA LYS A 175 2.50 16.96 -6.45
C LYS A 175 2.68 15.56 -5.89
N LEU A 176 2.40 14.55 -6.72
CA LEU A 176 2.73 13.15 -6.50
C LEU A 176 3.98 12.79 -7.30
N SER A 177 4.91 12.06 -6.70
CA SER A 177 6.18 11.71 -7.36
C SER A 177 6.49 10.23 -7.26
N LEU A 178 7.00 9.63 -8.34
CA LEU A 178 7.63 8.31 -8.27
C LEU A 178 9.06 8.43 -7.76
N ALA A 179 9.39 7.66 -6.74
CA ALA A 179 10.75 7.50 -6.25
C ALA A 179 11.61 6.72 -7.25
N HIS A 180 12.90 6.99 -7.29
CA HIS A 180 13.80 6.37 -8.29
C HIS A 180 14.15 4.89 -8.02
N ALA A 181 13.70 4.32 -6.90
CA ALA A 181 13.93 2.92 -6.55
C ALA A 181 12.67 2.04 -6.69
N SER A 182 12.84 0.74 -6.52
CA SER A 182 11.75 -0.24 -6.58
C SER A 182 11.62 -1.01 -5.29
N VAL A 183 10.38 -1.25 -4.86
CA VAL A 183 10.04 -2.31 -3.90
C VAL A 183 9.92 -3.66 -4.61
N LEU A 184 10.06 -4.74 -3.84
CA LEU A 184 9.87 -6.11 -4.30
C LEU A 184 8.57 -6.66 -3.71
N THR A 185 7.57 -6.93 -4.53
CA THR A 185 6.27 -7.45 -4.09
C THR A 185 6.05 -8.88 -4.56
N SER A 186 5.18 -9.62 -3.89
CA SER A 186 4.85 -11.00 -4.26
C SER A 186 3.97 -11.07 -5.51
N ALA A 187 4.23 -12.07 -6.36
CA ALA A 187 3.34 -12.43 -7.45
C ALA A 187 2.36 -13.56 -7.05
N ARG A 188 2.17 -13.82 -5.74
CA ARG A 188 1.32 -14.90 -5.22
C ARG A 188 -0.05 -14.93 -5.89
N LYS A 189 -0.74 -13.80 -5.93
CA LYS A 189 -2.07 -13.69 -6.54
C LYS A 189 -2.09 -14.12 -8.01
N PHE A 190 -1.05 -13.77 -8.77
CA PHE A 190 -0.94 -14.15 -10.18
C PHE A 190 -0.71 -15.66 -10.36
N ARG A 191 -0.03 -16.31 -9.41
CA ARG A 191 0.17 -17.77 -9.43
C ARG A 191 -1.08 -18.52 -9.05
N GLU A 192 -1.79 -18.06 -8.02
CA GLU A 192 -2.99 -18.72 -7.47
C GLU A 192 -4.22 -18.55 -8.36
N GLU A 193 -4.43 -17.35 -8.89
CA GLU A 193 -5.63 -17.00 -9.66
C GLU A 193 -5.41 -17.02 -11.18
N GLY A 194 -4.16 -17.13 -11.63
CA GLY A 194 -3.80 -17.04 -13.04
C GLY A 194 -3.52 -15.62 -13.51
N THR A 195 -2.46 -15.49 -14.33
CA THR A 195 -1.94 -14.18 -14.77
C THR A 195 -2.97 -13.37 -15.57
N LEU A 196 -3.60 -13.98 -16.58
CA LEU A 196 -4.55 -13.28 -17.45
C LEU A 196 -5.83 -12.88 -16.70
N ILE A 197 -6.35 -13.76 -15.84
CA ILE A 197 -7.54 -13.49 -15.02
C ILE A 197 -7.27 -12.32 -14.07
N THR A 198 -6.11 -12.30 -13.41
CA THR A 198 -5.74 -11.23 -12.48
C THR A 198 -5.64 -9.89 -13.20
N TYR A 199 -4.98 -9.81 -14.37
CA TYR A 199 -4.90 -8.57 -15.15
C TYR A 199 -6.28 -8.14 -15.67
N TRP A 200 -7.13 -9.08 -16.11
CA TRP A 200 -8.49 -8.76 -16.52
C TRP A 200 -9.31 -8.16 -15.37
N ARG A 201 -9.24 -8.76 -14.17
CA ARG A 201 -9.89 -8.20 -12.96
C ARG A 201 -9.38 -6.82 -12.61
N MET A 202 -8.06 -6.60 -12.69
CA MET A 202 -7.47 -5.27 -12.46
C MET A 202 -7.99 -4.25 -13.48
N ALA A 203 -8.00 -4.57 -14.78
CA ALA A 203 -8.52 -3.70 -15.82
C ALA A 203 -10.01 -3.42 -15.62
N TYR A 204 -10.82 -4.43 -15.27
CA TYR A 204 -12.22 -4.29 -14.96
C TYR A 204 -12.45 -3.33 -13.78
N CYS A 205 -11.70 -3.49 -12.68
CA CYS A 205 -11.81 -2.60 -11.51
C CYS A 205 -11.43 -1.15 -11.85
N LEU A 206 -10.35 -0.95 -12.64
CA LEU A 206 -9.93 0.36 -13.12
C LEU A 206 -11.02 1.04 -13.97
N THR A 207 -11.60 0.31 -14.92
CA THR A 207 -12.68 0.82 -15.77
C THR A 207 -13.90 1.20 -14.93
N ARG A 208 -14.32 0.36 -13.99
CA ARG A 208 -15.45 0.67 -13.10
C ARG A 208 -15.17 1.87 -12.21
N TYR A 209 -13.95 1.98 -11.68
CA TYR A 209 -13.56 3.15 -10.90
C TYR A 209 -13.65 4.45 -11.73
N THR A 210 -13.16 4.45 -12.97
CA THR A 210 -13.24 5.63 -13.85
C THR A 210 -14.67 6.00 -14.20
N LEU A 211 -15.57 5.01 -14.29
CA LEU A 211 -17.01 5.22 -14.53
C LEU A 211 -17.81 5.51 -13.26
N SER A 212 -17.14 5.77 -12.13
CA SER A 212 -17.78 6.06 -10.83
C SER A 212 -18.77 4.98 -10.38
N ALA A 213 -18.52 3.71 -10.74
CA ALA A 213 -19.39 2.59 -10.39
C ALA A 213 -19.13 2.14 -8.93
N SER A 214 -20.10 1.46 -8.34
CA SER A 214 -20.04 0.97 -6.96
C SER A 214 -18.73 0.20 -6.63
N PRO A 215 -17.94 0.63 -5.64
CA PRO A 215 -16.72 -0.06 -5.21
C PRO A 215 -16.97 -1.46 -4.66
N GLN A 216 -18.14 -1.70 -4.05
CA GLN A 216 -18.50 -2.99 -3.45
C GLN A 216 -18.51 -4.12 -4.49
N ARG A 217 -19.20 -3.93 -5.62
CA ARG A 217 -19.22 -4.92 -6.70
C ARG A 217 -17.85 -5.16 -7.32
N SER A 218 -16.96 -4.16 -7.31
CA SER A 218 -15.58 -4.31 -7.77
C SER A 218 -14.76 -5.18 -6.80
N LYS A 219 -14.98 -5.05 -5.47
CA LYS A 219 -14.38 -5.92 -4.44
C LYS A 219 -14.74 -7.39 -4.66
N GLU A 220 -16.01 -7.70 -4.85
CA GLU A 220 -16.52 -9.07 -5.07
C GLU A 220 -15.86 -9.76 -6.27
N ILE A 221 -15.66 -9.03 -7.37
CA ILE A 221 -15.00 -9.55 -8.56
C ILE A 221 -13.50 -9.70 -8.38
N TYR A 222 -12.86 -8.74 -7.70
CA TYR A 222 -11.42 -8.76 -7.48
C TYR A 222 -10.98 -9.79 -6.44
N TYR A 223 -11.83 -10.09 -5.44
CA TYR A 223 -11.58 -11.04 -4.36
C TYR A 223 -12.71 -12.10 -4.26
N PRO A 224 -12.92 -12.94 -5.27
CA PRO A 224 -14.07 -13.85 -5.30
C PRO A 224 -14.07 -14.88 -4.16
N HIS A 225 -12.89 -15.24 -3.62
CA HIS A 225 -12.76 -16.19 -2.52
C HIS A 225 -12.74 -15.53 -1.12
N LYS A 226 -12.66 -14.20 -1.04
CA LYS A 226 -12.71 -13.41 0.21
C LYS A 226 -14.04 -12.65 0.37
N ALA A 227 -15.00 -12.83 -0.53
CA ALA A 227 -16.31 -12.17 -0.45
C ALA A 227 -17.24 -12.77 0.60
N GLN A 228 -16.82 -13.85 1.28
CA GLN A 228 -17.57 -14.53 2.34
C GLN A 228 -16.99 -14.34 3.74
N LEU A 229 -16.04 -13.42 3.89
CA LEU A 229 -15.49 -13.00 5.21
C LEU A 229 -15.85 -11.57 5.53
#